data_d308f852a1cd7c34032e30245bd678bd
#
_entry.id   d308f852a1cd7c34032e30245bd678bd
#
_cell.length_a   1.000
_cell.length_b   1.000
_cell.length_c   1.000
_cell.angle_alpha   90.00
_cell.angle_beta   90.00
_cell.angle_gamma   90.00
#
_symmetry.space_group_name_H-M   'P 1'
#
loop_
_entity.id
_entity.type
_entity.pdbx_description
1 polymer ?
#
loop_
_entity_poly.entity_id
_entity_poly.type
_entity_poly.pdbx_seq_one_letter_code
_entity_poly.pdbx_strand_id
1 'polypeptide(L)'
;VSIVDTARNAVKAAAETALSSQAVQKVTGRGQTEPAGPVTLTIAVDIPTARGLWLDTERLSSVLGDVATVSPGEGDVVVWTLDGASDDGGSGNDPSVDTTRSEDGNTVRFARADGGTDLAVVRFAEAPLDLGTEVTLDLALPVVPDVAVRVAAFKVLYRARALLQTGEIPTLVPTPAARPGEK
;
A
#
# COMPACT_ATOMS: atom_id res chain seq x y z
N VAL A 1 16.74 -25.79 2.09
CA VAL A 1 16.23 -24.71 2.95
C VAL A 1 16.25 -23.46 2.09
N SER A 2 15.07 -22.93 1.73
CA SER A 2 14.92 -21.85 0.78
C SER A 2 15.21 -20.50 1.45
N ILE A 3 15.89 -19.60 0.74
CA ILE A 3 16.19 -18.23 1.18
C ILE A 3 14.89 -17.44 1.48
N VAL A 4 13.78 -17.83 0.84
CA VAL A 4 12.45 -17.26 1.05
C VAL A 4 11.92 -17.58 2.46
N ASP A 5 12.19 -18.79 2.97
CA ASP A 5 11.80 -19.18 4.33
C ASP A 5 12.61 -18.44 5.40
N THR A 6 13.87 -18.12 5.10
CA THR A 6 14.73 -17.33 5.99
C THR A 6 14.27 -15.88 6.10
N ALA A 7 13.82 -15.28 4.98
CA ALA A 7 13.30 -13.91 4.99
C ALA A 7 11.94 -13.79 5.71
N ARG A 8 11.04 -14.78 5.52
CA ARG A 8 9.76 -14.85 6.26
C ARG A 8 9.97 -15.01 7.76
N ASN A 9 10.91 -15.87 8.15
CA ASN A 9 11.23 -16.09 9.56
C ASN A 9 11.92 -14.87 10.20
N ALA A 10 12.71 -14.09 9.45
CA ALA A 10 13.32 -12.87 9.95
C ALA A 10 12.27 -11.77 10.20
N VAL A 11 11.26 -11.63 9.34
CA VAL A 11 10.15 -10.69 9.54
C VAL A 11 9.27 -11.12 10.70
N LYS A 12 8.98 -12.42 10.84
CA LYS A 12 8.22 -12.96 11.97
C LYS A 12 8.97 -12.80 13.30
N ALA A 13 10.27 -13.06 13.32
CA ALA A 13 11.12 -12.87 14.51
C ALA A 13 11.23 -11.38 14.90
N ALA A 14 11.28 -10.46 13.94
CA ALA A 14 11.27 -9.03 14.22
C ALA A 14 9.94 -8.56 14.81
N ALA A 15 8.82 -9.11 14.34
CA ALA A 15 7.48 -8.81 14.89
C ALA A 15 7.32 -9.38 16.31
N GLU A 16 7.75 -10.60 16.56
CA GLU A 16 7.69 -11.24 17.88
C GLU A 16 8.64 -10.56 18.90
N THR A 17 9.82 -10.10 18.44
CA THR A 17 10.75 -9.34 19.29
C THR A 17 10.20 -7.96 19.64
N ALA A 18 9.45 -7.32 18.74
CA ALA A 18 8.78 -6.05 19.02
C ALA A 18 7.65 -6.20 20.05
N LEU A 19 6.96 -7.34 20.06
CA LEU A 19 5.88 -7.63 21.02
C LEU A 19 6.39 -8.06 22.42
N SER A 20 7.60 -8.59 22.52
CA SER A 20 8.17 -9.07 23.79
C SER A 20 9.02 -8.04 24.53
N SER A 21 9.33 -6.90 23.93
CA SER A 21 10.18 -5.87 24.55
C SER A 21 9.34 -4.93 25.40
N GLN A 22 9.06 -5.28 26.65
CA GLN A 22 8.58 -4.34 27.69
C GLN A 22 9.53 -3.13 27.89
N ALA A 23 10.70 -3.14 27.29
CA ALA A 23 11.68 -2.06 27.34
C ALA A 23 11.28 -0.86 26.46
N VAL A 24 10.43 -1.05 25.43
CA VAL A 24 9.97 0.05 24.57
C VAL A 24 8.88 0.88 25.24
N GLN A 25 8.14 0.33 26.20
CA GLN A 25 7.08 1.06 26.92
C GLN A 25 7.60 2.15 27.87
N LYS A 26 8.90 2.19 28.16
CA LYS A 26 9.45 3.13 29.16
C LYS A 26 10.03 4.41 28.55
N VAL A 27 10.13 4.51 27.21
CA VAL A 27 10.66 5.69 26.50
C VAL A 27 9.56 6.54 25.89
N THR A 28 8.37 6.00 25.64
CA THR A 28 7.23 6.73 25.11
C THR A 28 6.14 6.86 26.18
N GLY A 29 6.38 7.74 27.14
CA GLY A 29 5.33 8.18 28.04
C GLY A 29 4.32 9.08 27.31
N ARG A 30 3.48 8.48 26.47
CA ARG A 30 2.18 8.97 26.02
C ARG A 30 1.53 7.89 25.17
N GLY A 31 0.61 7.16 25.78
CA GLY A 31 -0.28 6.23 25.07
C GLY A 31 -1.37 6.97 24.30
N GLN A 32 -1.01 7.51 23.17
CA GLN A 32 -1.90 7.78 22.05
C GLN A 32 -1.08 7.41 20.82
N THR A 33 -1.40 6.28 20.21
CA THR A 33 -0.93 5.95 18.87
C THR A 33 -1.59 6.99 17.96
N GLU A 34 -0.82 8.02 17.56
CA GLU A 34 -1.31 8.92 16.51
C GLU A 34 -1.55 8.08 15.27
N PRO A 35 -2.71 8.23 14.60
CA PRO A 35 -3.01 7.48 13.41
C PRO A 35 -1.87 7.64 12.39
N ALA A 36 -1.59 6.59 11.64
CA ALA A 36 -0.57 6.61 10.61
C ALA A 36 -0.85 7.78 9.67
N GLY A 37 -0.04 8.83 9.77
CA GLY A 37 -0.26 10.03 8.97
C GLY A 37 -0.10 9.75 7.47
N PRO A 38 -0.66 10.60 6.60
CA PRO A 38 -0.59 10.45 5.16
C PRO A 38 0.86 10.43 4.65
N VAL A 39 1.09 9.75 3.55
CA VAL A 39 2.37 9.70 2.84
C VAL A 39 2.25 10.50 1.55
N THR A 40 3.21 11.37 1.26
CA THR A 40 3.25 12.17 0.03
C THR A 40 4.48 11.81 -0.80
N LEU A 41 4.30 11.71 -2.11
CA LEU A 41 5.38 11.49 -3.07
C LEU A 41 5.15 12.33 -4.34
N THR A 42 6.20 12.96 -4.86
CA THR A 42 6.15 13.65 -6.15
C THR A 42 6.33 12.66 -7.29
N ILE A 43 5.44 12.72 -8.28
CA ILE A 43 5.44 11.90 -9.49
C ILE A 43 5.51 12.84 -10.70
N ALA A 44 6.48 12.64 -11.60
CA ALA A 44 6.73 13.53 -12.75
C ALA A 44 5.74 13.27 -13.90
N VAL A 45 4.45 13.40 -13.60
CA VAL A 45 3.32 13.36 -14.56
C VAL A 45 2.31 14.43 -14.16
N ASP A 46 1.37 14.78 -15.04
CA ASP A 46 0.28 15.71 -14.73
C ASP A 46 -0.79 15.07 -13.80
N ILE A 47 -1.62 15.92 -13.18
CA ILE A 47 -2.68 15.48 -12.27
C ILE A 47 -3.67 14.50 -12.94
N PRO A 48 -4.17 14.76 -14.18
CA PRO A 48 -5.07 13.81 -14.85
C PRO A 48 -4.45 12.41 -15.01
N THR A 49 -3.19 12.33 -15.41
CA THR A 49 -2.46 11.06 -15.58
C THR A 49 -2.26 10.36 -14.22
N ALA A 50 -1.83 11.10 -13.20
CA ALA A 50 -1.67 10.57 -11.86
C ALA A 50 -3.00 10.04 -11.30
N ARG A 51 -4.10 10.80 -11.45
CA ARG A 51 -5.43 10.43 -10.98
C ARG A 51 -5.99 9.21 -11.72
N GLY A 52 -5.76 9.12 -13.03
CA GLY A 52 -6.23 8.02 -13.87
C GLY A 52 -5.80 6.64 -13.40
N LEU A 53 -4.64 6.52 -12.74
CA LEU A 53 -4.19 5.26 -12.14
C LEU A 53 -5.13 4.77 -11.04
N TRP A 54 -5.65 5.66 -10.20
CA TRP A 54 -6.53 5.33 -9.08
C TRP A 54 -7.97 5.02 -9.50
N LEU A 55 -8.33 5.42 -10.72
CA LEU A 55 -9.64 5.15 -11.31
C LEU A 55 -9.67 3.82 -12.09
N ASP A 56 -8.51 3.33 -12.49
CA ASP A 56 -8.34 2.06 -13.20
C ASP A 56 -8.07 0.94 -12.21
N THR A 57 -9.03 0.03 -12.04
CA THR A 57 -8.97 -1.04 -11.04
C THR A 57 -7.83 -2.02 -11.30
N GLU A 58 -7.48 -2.32 -12.55
CA GLU A 58 -6.37 -3.24 -12.89
C GLU A 58 -5.02 -2.60 -12.55
N ARG A 59 -4.83 -1.34 -12.93
CA ARG A 59 -3.60 -0.59 -12.62
C ARG A 59 -3.46 -0.37 -11.12
N LEU A 60 -4.56 -0.05 -10.43
CA LEU A 60 -4.58 0.10 -8.98
C LEU A 60 -4.20 -1.23 -8.29
N SER A 61 -4.80 -2.35 -8.70
CA SER A 61 -4.45 -3.67 -8.17
C SER A 61 -2.96 -3.99 -8.37
N SER A 62 -2.40 -3.65 -9.54
CA SER A 62 -0.98 -3.86 -9.84
C SER A 62 -0.05 -3.08 -8.89
N VAL A 63 -0.36 -1.82 -8.57
CA VAL A 63 0.49 -1.02 -7.66
C VAL A 63 0.29 -1.37 -6.19
N LEU A 64 -0.89 -1.84 -5.80
CA LEU A 64 -1.15 -2.37 -4.46
C LEU A 64 -0.30 -3.62 -4.22
N GLY A 65 -0.23 -4.53 -5.19
CA GLY A 65 0.65 -5.71 -5.18
C GLY A 65 0.39 -6.62 -3.98
N ASP A 66 1.35 -6.71 -3.07
CA ASP A 66 1.29 -7.52 -1.84
C ASP A 66 0.56 -6.84 -0.66
N VAL A 67 -0.03 -5.68 -0.87
CA VAL A 67 -0.82 -4.97 0.15
C VAL A 67 -2.29 -5.35 0.06
N ALA A 68 -2.84 -5.33 -1.13
CA ALA A 68 -4.23 -5.67 -1.40
C ALA A 68 -4.43 -5.93 -2.89
N THR A 69 -5.49 -6.65 -3.20
CA THR A 69 -6.03 -6.78 -4.56
C THR A 69 -7.36 -6.05 -4.63
N VAL A 70 -7.63 -5.35 -5.73
CA VAL A 70 -8.92 -4.67 -5.93
C VAL A 70 -9.65 -5.25 -7.13
N SER A 71 -10.96 -5.36 -7.01
CA SER A 71 -11.85 -5.82 -8.08
C SER A 71 -13.08 -4.92 -8.17
N PRO A 72 -13.67 -4.77 -9.38
CA PRO A 72 -14.92 -4.03 -9.53
C PRO A 72 -16.07 -4.78 -8.87
N GLY A 73 -16.92 -4.05 -8.12
CA GLY A 73 -18.23 -4.50 -7.63
C GLY A 73 -19.37 -3.98 -8.48
N GLU A 74 -20.58 -3.91 -7.93
CA GLU A 74 -21.73 -3.33 -8.60
C GLU A 74 -21.70 -1.79 -8.57
N GLY A 75 -21.88 -1.13 -9.70
CA GLY A 75 -21.86 0.33 -9.81
C GLY A 75 -20.49 0.94 -9.46
N ASP A 76 -20.46 1.86 -8.50
CA ASP A 76 -19.23 2.53 -8.05
C ASP A 76 -18.52 1.77 -6.91
N VAL A 77 -18.95 0.54 -6.63
CA VAL A 77 -18.33 -0.28 -5.59
C VAL A 77 -17.00 -0.85 -6.08
N VAL A 78 -16.00 -0.76 -5.22
CA VAL A 78 -14.68 -1.37 -5.40
C VAL A 78 -14.42 -2.28 -4.20
N VAL A 79 -14.19 -3.56 -4.47
CA VAL A 79 -13.91 -4.55 -3.44
C VAL A 79 -12.41 -4.65 -3.23
N TRP A 80 -11.95 -4.45 -2.01
CA TRP A 80 -10.56 -4.58 -1.60
C TRP A 80 -10.37 -5.89 -0.87
N THR A 81 -9.48 -6.75 -1.33
CA THR A 81 -9.06 -7.97 -0.64
C THR A 81 -7.67 -7.72 -0.08
N LEU A 82 -7.51 -7.77 1.24
CA LEU A 82 -6.24 -7.45 1.92
C LEU A 82 -5.36 -8.70 1.95
N ASP A 83 -4.22 -8.66 1.26
CA ASP A 83 -3.29 -9.77 1.19
C ASP A 83 -2.49 -9.92 2.51
N GLY A 84 -2.40 -11.13 3.02
CA GLY A 84 -1.55 -11.47 4.16
C GLY A 84 -2.12 -11.11 5.55
N ALA A 85 -3.40 -10.74 5.65
CA ALA A 85 -4.07 -10.54 6.93
C ALA A 85 -4.53 -11.85 7.58
N SER A 86 -4.50 -12.96 6.88
CA SER A 86 -4.78 -14.30 7.42
C SER A 86 -3.49 -14.96 7.89
N ASP A 87 -3.44 -15.27 9.18
CA ASP A 87 -2.29 -15.87 9.89
C ASP A 87 -2.01 -17.34 9.49
N ASP A 88 -2.89 -17.97 8.70
CA ASP A 88 -2.90 -19.42 8.47
C ASP A 88 -2.46 -19.88 7.05
N GLY A 89 -1.82 -19.04 6.25
CA GLY A 89 -1.27 -19.50 4.95
C GLY A 89 -2.26 -20.22 4.03
N GLY A 90 -3.55 -20.14 4.31
CA GLY A 90 -4.64 -20.77 3.60
C GLY A 90 -5.32 -19.79 2.66
N SER A 91 -5.22 -20.05 1.39
CA SER A 91 -5.93 -19.38 0.29
C SER A 91 -7.44 -19.50 0.47
N GLY A 92 -8.09 -18.64 1.26
CA GLY A 92 -9.54 -18.73 1.33
C GLY A 92 -10.29 -17.77 2.24
N ASN A 93 -9.63 -16.96 3.02
CA ASN A 93 -10.32 -16.08 3.96
C ASN A 93 -9.62 -14.74 4.18
N ASP A 94 -9.01 -14.18 3.12
CA ASP A 94 -8.45 -12.84 3.20
C ASP A 94 -9.58 -11.83 3.42
N PRO A 95 -9.47 -10.93 4.41
CA PRO A 95 -10.53 -9.99 4.72
C PRO A 95 -10.79 -9.07 3.53
N SER A 96 -12.03 -9.02 3.07
CA SER A 96 -12.46 -8.11 2.03
C SER A 96 -13.20 -6.91 2.62
N VAL A 97 -13.04 -5.76 2.00
CA VAL A 97 -13.69 -4.50 2.36
C VAL A 97 -14.34 -3.91 1.13
N ASP A 98 -15.64 -3.74 1.18
CA ASP A 98 -16.39 -3.04 0.15
C ASP A 98 -16.27 -1.53 0.35
N THR A 99 -15.89 -0.82 -0.70
CA THR A 99 -15.80 0.64 -0.69
C THR A 99 -16.58 1.22 -1.84
N THR A 100 -17.12 2.43 -1.65
CA THR A 100 -17.66 3.25 -2.73
C THR A 100 -16.61 4.26 -3.15
N ARG A 101 -16.27 4.26 -4.44
CA ARG A 101 -15.33 5.23 -4.99
C ARG A 101 -16.06 6.52 -5.33
N SER A 102 -15.49 7.65 -4.95
CA SER A 102 -15.98 8.98 -5.32
C SER A 102 -14.82 9.90 -5.69
N GLU A 103 -15.11 10.88 -6.54
CA GLU A 103 -14.18 11.91 -6.97
C GLU A 103 -14.71 13.27 -6.54
N ASP A 104 -13.86 14.10 -5.94
CA ASP A 104 -14.16 15.48 -5.61
C ASP A 104 -12.93 16.35 -5.92
N GLY A 105 -13.01 17.10 -7.02
CA GLY A 105 -11.88 17.91 -7.51
C GLY A 105 -10.62 17.07 -7.73
N ASN A 106 -9.58 17.38 -6.96
CA ASN A 106 -8.31 16.68 -6.99
C ASN A 106 -8.19 15.60 -5.89
N THR A 107 -9.30 14.99 -5.51
CA THR A 107 -9.34 13.93 -4.49
C THR A 107 -10.10 12.73 -5.01
N VAL A 108 -9.52 11.54 -4.84
CA VAL A 108 -10.20 10.24 -5.02
C VAL A 108 -10.32 9.60 -3.64
N ARG A 109 -11.55 9.19 -3.30
CA ARG A 109 -11.88 8.63 -2.00
C ARG A 109 -12.48 7.24 -2.16
N PHE A 110 -12.06 6.32 -1.32
CA PHE A 110 -12.63 4.98 -1.20
C PHE A 110 -13.28 4.89 0.19
N ALA A 111 -14.57 5.27 0.24
CA ALA A 111 -15.36 5.25 1.47
C ALA A 111 -15.88 3.84 1.74
N ARG A 112 -15.73 3.35 2.98
CA ARG A 112 -16.22 2.03 3.37
C ARG A 112 -17.75 1.96 3.28
N ALA A 113 -18.27 0.90 2.68
CA ALA A 113 -19.72 0.68 2.54
C ALA A 113 -20.44 0.48 3.89
N ASP A 114 -19.72 0.04 4.93
CA ASP A 114 -20.25 -0.13 6.29
C ASP A 114 -20.40 1.18 7.09
N GLY A 115 -20.05 2.32 6.49
CA GLY A 115 -20.10 3.64 7.13
C GLY A 115 -18.93 3.90 8.10
N GLY A 116 -17.91 3.06 8.09
CA GLY A 116 -16.67 3.27 8.84
C GLY A 116 -15.79 4.38 8.28
N THR A 117 -14.56 4.50 8.80
CA THR A 117 -13.55 5.41 8.27
C THR A 117 -13.21 5.05 6.83
N ASP A 118 -12.94 6.04 5.98
CA ASP A 118 -12.48 5.81 4.61
C ASP A 118 -11.29 4.85 4.60
N LEU A 119 -11.30 3.89 3.67
CA LEU A 119 -10.20 2.95 3.52
C LEU A 119 -8.98 3.63 2.91
N ALA A 120 -9.19 4.47 1.90
CA ALA A 120 -8.13 5.24 1.27
C ALA A 120 -8.63 6.61 0.80
N VAL A 121 -7.81 7.63 0.96
CA VAL A 121 -8.02 8.96 0.41
C VAL A 121 -6.76 9.39 -0.32
N VAL A 122 -6.89 9.69 -1.60
CA VAL A 122 -5.78 10.13 -2.46
C VAL A 122 -6.01 11.57 -2.89
N ARG A 123 -5.06 12.45 -2.60
CA ARG A 123 -5.11 13.86 -2.97
C ARG A 123 -3.99 14.17 -3.95
N PHE A 124 -4.30 15.02 -4.92
CA PHE A 124 -3.37 15.44 -5.97
C PHE A 124 -3.19 16.95 -5.91
N ALA A 125 -1.96 17.41 -5.95
CA ALA A 125 -1.60 18.82 -6.05
C ALA A 125 -0.47 19.01 -7.06
N GLU A 126 -0.35 20.20 -7.63
CA GLU A 126 0.80 20.53 -8.46
C GLU A 126 2.06 20.55 -7.61
N ALA A 127 3.10 19.86 -8.08
CA ALA A 127 4.38 19.87 -7.41
C ALA A 127 5.11 21.20 -7.64
N PRO A 128 5.88 21.70 -6.67
CA PRO A 128 6.71 22.90 -6.86
C PRO A 128 7.64 22.75 -8.06
N LEU A 129 7.97 23.87 -8.70
CA LEU A 129 8.91 23.95 -9.82
C LEU A 129 8.51 23.09 -11.03
N ASP A 130 7.22 22.89 -11.25
CA ASP A 130 6.68 22.09 -12.37
C ASP A 130 7.23 20.65 -12.41
N LEU A 131 7.56 20.08 -11.25
CA LEU A 131 8.09 18.72 -11.13
C LEU A 131 7.03 17.62 -11.31
N GLY A 132 5.79 17.99 -11.64
CA GLY A 132 4.69 17.07 -11.86
C GLY A 132 3.60 17.16 -10.79
N THR A 133 3.20 16.06 -10.20
CA THR A 133 2.10 15.99 -9.22
C THR A 133 2.61 15.49 -7.87
N GLU A 134 2.27 16.20 -6.80
CA GLU A 134 2.32 15.65 -5.44
C GLU A 134 1.10 14.77 -5.20
N VAL A 135 1.33 13.50 -4.96
CA VAL A 135 0.29 12.52 -4.62
C VAL A 135 0.39 12.20 -3.14
N THR A 136 -0.65 12.51 -2.39
CA THR A 136 -0.76 12.21 -0.96
C THR A 136 -1.76 11.09 -0.76
N LEU A 137 -1.30 9.97 -0.19
CA LEU A 137 -2.11 8.81 0.15
C LEU A 137 -2.30 8.73 1.67
N ASP A 138 -3.54 8.75 2.09
CA ASP A 138 -4.01 8.45 3.44
C ASP A 138 -4.69 7.08 3.39
N LEU A 139 -4.11 6.10 4.07
CA LEU A 139 -4.55 4.71 4.02
C LEU A 139 -4.93 4.26 5.44
N ALA A 140 -6.10 3.64 5.59
CA ALA A 140 -6.59 3.12 6.85
C ALA A 140 -6.95 1.64 6.70
N LEU A 141 -5.97 0.76 6.88
CA LEU A 141 -6.19 -0.69 6.80
C LEU A 141 -6.69 -1.22 8.15
N PRO A 142 -7.85 -1.91 8.21
CA PRO A 142 -8.34 -2.51 9.44
C PRO A 142 -7.34 -3.59 9.93
N VAL A 143 -7.22 -3.72 11.25
CA VAL A 143 -6.35 -4.70 11.95
C VAL A 143 -4.85 -4.63 11.64
N VAL A 144 -4.38 -3.62 10.90
CA VAL A 144 -2.96 -3.45 10.57
C VAL A 144 -2.37 -2.33 11.45
N PRO A 145 -1.21 -2.54 12.10
CA PRO A 145 -0.55 -1.49 12.89
C PRO A 145 -0.18 -0.26 12.05
N ASP A 146 -0.33 0.95 12.59
CA ASP A 146 -0.10 2.22 11.90
C ASP A 146 1.26 2.32 11.19
N VAL A 147 2.31 1.78 11.80
CA VAL A 147 3.65 1.75 11.18
C VAL A 147 3.65 0.93 9.89
N ALA A 148 2.97 -0.22 9.89
CA ALA A 148 2.86 -1.08 8.71
C ALA A 148 1.98 -0.43 7.63
N VAL A 149 0.91 0.29 8.02
CA VAL A 149 0.07 1.07 7.10
C VAL A 149 0.90 2.14 6.38
N ARG A 150 1.77 2.87 7.08
CA ARG A 150 2.66 3.87 6.45
C ARG A 150 3.65 3.24 5.47
N VAL A 151 4.22 2.11 5.82
CA VAL A 151 5.12 1.37 4.92
C VAL A 151 4.36 0.89 3.69
N ALA A 152 3.14 0.38 3.85
CA ALA A 152 2.27 -0.03 2.75
C ALA A 152 1.94 1.16 1.84
N ALA A 153 1.52 2.30 2.40
CA ALA A 153 1.23 3.52 1.64
C ALA A 153 2.45 4.01 0.84
N PHE A 154 3.64 3.98 1.46
CA PHE A 154 4.89 4.33 0.75
C PHE A 154 5.19 3.36 -0.40
N LYS A 155 5.05 2.04 -0.18
CA LYS A 155 5.27 1.02 -1.24
C LYS A 155 4.31 1.23 -2.41
N VAL A 156 3.03 1.49 -2.14
CA VAL A 156 2.01 1.77 -3.15
C VAL A 156 2.38 3.01 -3.97
N LEU A 157 2.71 4.13 -3.32
CA LEU A 157 3.12 5.35 -4.01
C LEU A 157 4.41 5.17 -4.81
N TYR A 158 5.38 4.42 -4.29
CA TYR A 158 6.62 4.13 -5.01
C TYR A 158 6.37 3.30 -6.28
N ARG A 159 5.51 2.27 -6.22
CA ARG A 159 5.09 1.48 -7.37
C ARG A 159 4.28 2.32 -8.37
N ALA A 160 3.36 3.16 -7.88
CA ALA A 160 2.59 4.10 -8.70
C ALA A 160 3.52 5.05 -9.48
N ARG A 161 4.53 5.62 -8.80
CA ARG A 161 5.55 6.46 -9.43
C ARG A 161 6.29 5.71 -10.51
N ALA A 162 6.78 4.51 -10.23
CA ALA A 162 7.52 3.72 -11.20
C ALA A 162 6.65 3.39 -12.41
N LEU A 163 5.44 2.87 -12.21
CA LEU A 163 4.51 2.54 -13.29
C LEU A 163 4.18 3.76 -14.17
N LEU A 164 3.93 4.92 -13.55
CA LEU A 164 3.57 6.14 -14.28
C LEU A 164 4.75 6.75 -15.04
N GLN A 165 5.97 6.63 -14.53
CA GLN A 165 7.16 7.25 -15.14
C GLN A 165 7.90 6.32 -16.10
N THR A 166 7.89 5.01 -15.84
CA THR A 166 8.66 4.04 -16.63
C THR A 166 7.81 3.01 -17.38
N GLY A 167 6.51 2.92 -17.04
CA GLY A 167 5.62 1.87 -17.54
C GLY A 167 5.80 0.52 -16.85
N GLU A 168 6.70 0.41 -15.87
CA GLU A 168 7.04 -0.85 -15.21
C GLU A 168 6.90 -0.74 -13.69
N ILE A 169 6.51 -1.83 -13.04
CA ILE A 169 6.51 -1.95 -11.57
C ILE A 169 7.78 -2.67 -11.15
N PRO A 170 8.61 -2.08 -10.27
CA PRO A 170 9.80 -2.72 -9.76
C PRO A 170 9.47 -4.02 -9.04
N THR A 171 10.06 -5.13 -9.46
CA THR A 171 9.97 -6.40 -8.77
C THR A 171 11.22 -6.61 -7.91
N LEU A 172 11.03 -6.99 -6.65
CA LEU A 172 12.13 -7.40 -5.76
C LEU A 172 12.52 -8.88 -5.96
N VAL A 173 11.92 -9.54 -6.95
CA VAL A 173 12.31 -10.91 -7.28
C VAL A 173 13.70 -10.87 -7.90
N PRO A 174 14.72 -11.49 -7.27
CA PRO A 174 16.05 -11.56 -7.84
C PRO A 174 15.96 -12.26 -9.19
N THR A 175 16.18 -11.53 -10.28
CA THR A 175 16.41 -12.18 -11.57
C THR A 175 17.78 -12.83 -11.45
N PRO A 176 17.90 -14.18 -11.51
CA PRO A 176 19.19 -14.80 -11.56
C PRO A 176 19.89 -14.25 -12.80
N ALA A 177 20.87 -13.37 -12.58
CA ALA A 177 21.70 -12.91 -13.67
C ALA A 177 22.28 -14.16 -14.32
N ALA A 178 21.84 -14.47 -15.54
CA ALA A 178 22.44 -15.50 -16.37
C ALA A 178 23.86 -15.05 -16.77
N ARG A 179 24.79 -15.06 -15.80
CA ARG A 179 26.20 -15.14 -16.14
C ARG A 179 26.45 -16.59 -16.54
N PRO A 180 26.81 -16.86 -17.80
CA PRO A 180 27.36 -18.15 -18.17
C PRO A 180 28.55 -18.39 -17.24
N GLY A 181 28.50 -19.44 -16.42
CA GLY A 181 29.65 -19.82 -15.61
C GLY A 181 30.81 -20.06 -16.56
N GLU A 182 31.88 -19.28 -16.45
CA GLU A 182 33.16 -19.62 -17.05
C GLU A 182 33.55 -21.01 -16.53
N LYS A 183 33.70 -21.94 -17.52
CA LYS A 183 34.27 -23.27 -17.27
C LYS A 183 35.76 -23.18 -17.28
#